data_b95fc1dd0c86eba376d4a9addbf6c8b6
#
_entry.id   b95fc1dd0c86eba376d4a9addbf6c8b6
#
_cell.length_a   1.000
_cell.length_b   1.000
_cell.length_c   1.000
_cell.angle_alpha   90.00
_cell.angle_beta   90.00
_cell.angle_gamma   90.00
#
_symmetry.space_group_name_H-M   'P 1'
#
loop_
_entity.id
_entity.type
_entity.pdbx_description
1 polymer ?
#
loop_
_entity_poly.entity_id
_entity_poly.type
_entity_poly.pdbx_seq_one_letter_code
_entity_poly.pdbx_strand_id
1 'polypeptide(L)'
;MHRRVCYVVPAPGADLAAITRAICTMPAYFADYDTEVHFITAEEMARDHAALPHGGCVLRNGDAGGDCGMEFSLHLSSNPAFTGGVLVACARAVCRAAARGEVGCRTLFDIPPADLLPDPARARETLL
;
A
#
# COMPACT_ATOMS: atom_id res chain seq x y z
N MET A 1 -8.26 11.68 7.65
CA MET A 1 -9.32 10.70 7.95
C MET A 1 -9.23 9.62 6.89
N HIS A 2 -9.21 8.35 7.26
CA HIS A 2 -9.18 7.25 6.30
C HIS A 2 -10.60 6.78 6.05
N ARG A 3 -11.01 6.72 4.78
CA ARG A 3 -12.27 6.16 4.32
C ARG A 3 -12.01 4.82 3.66
N ARG A 4 -12.87 3.85 3.89
CA ARG A 4 -12.84 2.54 3.25
C ARG A 4 -14.13 2.31 2.49
N VAL A 5 -14.01 1.74 1.30
CA VAL A 5 -15.15 1.40 0.45
C VAL A 5 -15.07 -0.09 0.13
N CYS A 6 -16.14 -0.81 0.41
CA CYS A 6 -16.25 -2.24 0.16
C CYS A 6 -17.32 -2.51 -0.89
N TYR A 7 -16.97 -3.25 -1.92
CA TYR A 7 -17.91 -3.76 -2.92
C TYR A 7 -18.18 -5.24 -2.63
N VAL A 8 -19.44 -5.61 -2.50
CA VAL A 8 -19.86 -6.94 -2.04
C VAL A 8 -20.90 -7.52 -2.98
N VAL A 9 -20.68 -8.75 -3.43
CA VAL A 9 -21.69 -9.52 -4.15
C VAL A 9 -22.39 -10.42 -3.12
N PRO A 10 -23.63 -10.09 -2.70
CA PRO A 10 -24.31 -10.88 -1.69
C PRO A 10 -24.84 -12.19 -2.29
N ALA A 11 -24.91 -13.23 -1.47
CA ALA A 11 -25.63 -14.45 -1.86
C ALA A 11 -27.15 -14.17 -1.99
N PRO A 12 -27.87 -14.91 -2.83
CA PRO A 12 -29.31 -14.77 -2.93
C PRO A 12 -30.02 -14.91 -1.56
N GLY A 13 -30.86 -13.94 -1.20
CA GLY A 13 -31.59 -13.92 0.06
C GLY A 13 -30.77 -13.53 1.31
N ALA A 14 -29.54 -13.07 1.14
CA ALA A 14 -28.72 -12.63 2.27
C ALA A 14 -29.29 -11.37 2.95
N ASP A 15 -29.13 -11.29 4.26
CA ASP A 15 -29.47 -10.07 5.04
C ASP A 15 -28.38 -9.02 4.85
N LEU A 16 -28.63 -8.05 3.97
CA LEU A 16 -27.70 -6.98 3.63
C LEU A 16 -27.33 -6.11 4.84
N ALA A 17 -28.29 -5.90 5.75
CA ALA A 17 -28.03 -5.10 6.96
C ALA A 17 -27.10 -5.84 7.93
N ALA A 18 -27.25 -7.16 8.05
CA ALA A 18 -26.35 -7.97 8.86
C ALA A 18 -24.93 -8.00 8.26
N ILE A 19 -24.80 -8.12 6.93
CA ILE A 19 -23.51 -8.08 6.24
C ILE A 19 -22.85 -6.71 6.45
N THR A 20 -23.57 -5.62 6.25
CA THR A 20 -23.03 -4.27 6.47
C THR A 20 -22.52 -4.10 7.90
N ARG A 21 -23.31 -4.50 8.91
CA ARG A 21 -22.86 -4.44 10.31
C ARG A 21 -21.60 -5.27 10.54
N ALA A 22 -21.57 -6.50 10.05
CA ALA A 22 -20.43 -7.39 10.23
C ALA A 22 -19.15 -6.81 9.65
N ILE A 23 -19.21 -6.19 8.47
CA ILE A 23 -18.06 -5.53 7.84
C ILE A 23 -17.65 -4.30 8.64
N CYS A 24 -18.57 -3.36 8.90
CA CYS A 24 -18.27 -2.09 9.56
C CYS A 24 -17.78 -2.25 11.00
N THR A 25 -18.08 -3.37 11.66
CA THR A 25 -17.63 -3.65 13.04
C THR A 25 -16.44 -4.61 13.12
N MET A 26 -15.89 -5.05 11.99
CA MET A 26 -14.75 -5.96 11.96
C MET A 26 -13.50 -5.30 12.57
N PRO A 27 -12.96 -5.85 13.68
CA PRO A 27 -11.80 -5.28 14.35
C PRO A 27 -10.56 -5.25 13.45
N ALA A 28 -9.68 -4.29 13.71
CA ALA A 28 -8.41 -4.06 13.06
C ALA A 28 -8.46 -3.68 11.57
N TYR A 29 -9.57 -3.96 10.86
CA TYR A 29 -9.68 -3.65 9.42
C TYR A 29 -10.64 -2.51 9.11
N PHE A 30 -11.81 -2.46 9.76
CA PHE A 30 -12.88 -1.56 9.37
C PHE A 30 -13.49 -0.76 10.54
N ALA A 31 -13.51 -1.31 11.77
CA ALA A 31 -14.21 -0.73 12.90
C ALA A 31 -13.78 0.70 13.27
N ASP A 32 -12.48 1.02 13.07
CA ASP A 32 -11.91 2.33 13.40
C ASP A 32 -11.93 3.33 12.23
N TYR A 33 -12.60 2.99 11.13
CA TYR A 33 -12.61 3.78 9.90
C TYR A 33 -14.01 4.14 9.46
N ASP A 34 -14.13 5.23 8.70
CA ASP A 34 -15.34 5.54 7.95
C ASP A 34 -15.50 4.53 6.81
N THR A 35 -16.39 3.55 7.01
CA THR A 35 -16.54 2.40 6.11
C THR A 35 -17.87 2.41 5.41
N GLU A 36 -17.86 2.41 4.08
CA GLU A 36 -19.03 2.28 3.22
C GLU A 36 -19.08 0.88 2.59
N VAL A 37 -20.28 0.31 2.52
CA VAL A 37 -20.52 -1.00 1.89
C VAL A 37 -21.50 -0.82 0.75
N HIS A 38 -21.06 -1.17 -0.46
CA HIS A 38 -21.88 -1.16 -1.67
C HIS A 38 -22.16 -2.58 -2.11
N PHE A 39 -23.44 -2.92 -2.27
CA PHE A 39 -23.84 -4.20 -2.83
C PHE A 39 -23.95 -4.07 -4.35
N ILE A 40 -23.26 -4.92 -5.07
CA ILE A 40 -23.20 -4.93 -6.53
C ILE A 40 -23.49 -6.33 -7.07
N THR A 41 -23.75 -6.44 -8.38
CA THR A 41 -23.93 -7.72 -9.03
C THR A 41 -22.60 -8.42 -9.33
N ALA A 42 -22.66 -9.70 -9.64
CA ALA A 42 -21.48 -10.46 -10.07
C ALA A 42 -20.90 -9.93 -11.40
N GLU A 43 -21.76 -9.44 -12.30
CA GLU A 43 -21.38 -8.85 -13.56
C GLU A 43 -20.65 -7.51 -13.36
N GLU A 44 -21.13 -6.67 -12.46
CA GLU A 44 -20.47 -5.42 -12.09
C GLU A 44 -19.12 -5.70 -11.42
N MET A 45 -19.06 -6.68 -10.51
CA MET A 45 -17.81 -7.09 -9.88
C MET A 45 -16.79 -7.56 -10.92
N ALA A 46 -17.20 -8.39 -11.88
CA ALA A 46 -16.33 -8.89 -12.94
C ALA A 46 -15.85 -7.79 -13.87
N ARG A 47 -16.72 -6.84 -14.21
CA ARG A 47 -16.40 -5.74 -15.14
C ARG A 47 -15.49 -4.69 -14.49
N ASP A 48 -15.79 -4.28 -13.26
CA ASP A 48 -15.24 -3.06 -12.66
C ASP A 48 -14.17 -3.35 -11.60
N HIS A 49 -14.16 -4.55 -10.99
CA HIS A 49 -13.33 -4.84 -9.84
C HIS A 49 -12.49 -6.12 -9.93
N ALA A 50 -12.74 -7.00 -10.92
CA ALA A 50 -12.01 -8.29 -11.03
C ALA A 50 -10.52 -8.11 -11.33
N ALA A 51 -10.11 -7.00 -11.91
CA ALA A 51 -8.70 -6.71 -12.17
C ALA A 51 -7.89 -6.45 -10.88
N LEU A 52 -8.55 -6.32 -9.71
CA LEU A 52 -7.94 -6.03 -8.41
C LEU A 52 -6.88 -4.92 -8.51
N PRO A 53 -7.21 -3.74 -9.04
CA PRO A 53 -6.23 -2.68 -9.20
C PRO A 53 -5.69 -2.29 -7.84
N HIS A 54 -4.35 -2.23 -7.73
CA HIS A 54 -3.68 -1.74 -6.55
C HIS A 54 -2.96 -0.45 -6.89
N GLY A 55 -3.18 0.56 -6.09
CA GLY A 55 -2.54 1.84 -6.29
C GLY A 55 -3.02 2.87 -5.28
N GLY A 56 -2.49 4.05 -5.40
CA GLY A 56 -2.87 5.18 -4.58
C GLY A 56 -2.03 6.40 -4.89
N CYS A 57 -2.41 7.51 -4.30
CA CYS A 57 -1.61 8.73 -4.37
C CYS A 57 -1.47 9.35 -2.98
N VAL A 58 -0.34 10.00 -2.76
CA VAL A 58 -0.10 10.87 -1.61
C VAL A 58 0.09 12.27 -2.13
N LEU A 59 -0.75 13.17 -1.67
CA LEU A 59 -0.66 14.59 -1.96
C LEU A 59 -0.25 15.32 -0.68
N ARG A 60 0.79 16.11 -0.75
CA ARG A 60 1.20 16.97 0.34
C ARG A 60 1.36 18.40 -0.16
N ASN A 61 0.61 19.30 0.43
CA ASN A 61 0.80 20.74 0.28
C ASN A 61 1.57 21.25 1.50
N GLY A 62 2.61 22.02 1.27
CA GLY A 62 3.45 22.54 2.35
C GLY A 62 3.15 24.01 2.63
N ASP A 63 3.21 24.38 3.91
CA ASP A 63 2.98 25.76 4.40
C ASP A 63 4.28 26.58 4.53
N ALA A 64 5.39 26.10 3.99
CA ALA A 64 6.71 26.72 4.19
C ALA A 64 6.94 28.00 3.35
N GLY A 65 5.93 28.88 3.29
CA GLY A 65 6.08 30.22 2.69
C GLY A 65 6.10 30.26 1.17
N GLY A 66 5.60 29.21 0.49
CA GLY A 66 5.47 29.13 -0.96
C GLY A 66 4.58 27.95 -1.38
N ASP A 67 4.08 28.01 -2.61
CA ASP A 67 3.30 26.92 -3.21
C ASP A 67 4.19 25.68 -3.48
N CYS A 68 4.50 24.93 -2.43
CA CYS A 68 5.23 23.67 -2.55
C CYS A 68 4.26 22.50 -2.47
N GLY A 69 3.97 21.87 -3.60
CA GLY A 69 3.22 20.63 -3.68
C GLY A 69 4.12 19.43 -3.96
N MET A 70 3.82 18.30 -3.35
CA MET A 70 4.43 17.03 -3.69
C MET A 70 3.32 16.00 -3.96
N GLU A 71 3.43 15.33 -5.08
CA GLU A 71 2.55 14.21 -5.45
C GLU A 71 3.40 12.95 -5.63
N PHE A 72 2.95 11.87 -5.02
CA PHE A 72 3.47 10.54 -5.26
C PHE A 72 2.31 9.62 -5.67
N SER A 73 2.40 9.02 -6.85
CA SER A 73 1.39 8.09 -7.37
C SER A 73 1.99 6.71 -7.55
N LEU A 74 1.25 5.68 -7.12
CA LEU A 74 1.61 4.29 -7.25
C LEU A 74 0.54 3.53 -8.03
N HIS A 75 0.96 2.85 -9.10
CA HIS A 75 0.11 1.98 -9.90
C HIS A 75 0.77 0.60 -10.01
N LEU A 76 0.10 -0.43 -9.51
CA LEU A 76 0.62 -1.79 -9.48
C LEU A 76 -0.21 -2.71 -10.35
N SER A 77 0.42 -3.40 -11.28
CA SER A 77 -0.18 -4.52 -12.00
C SER A 77 -0.25 -5.80 -11.15
N SER A 78 0.62 -5.90 -10.15
CA SER A 78 0.66 -7.03 -9.22
C SER A 78 1.19 -6.58 -7.86
N ASN A 79 0.32 -6.52 -6.86
CA ASN A 79 0.73 -6.22 -5.49
C ASN A 79 1.69 -7.28 -4.90
N PRO A 80 1.49 -8.60 -5.09
CA PRO A 80 2.47 -9.60 -4.64
C PRO A 80 3.86 -9.42 -5.25
N ALA A 81 3.95 -9.11 -6.55
CA ALA A 81 5.23 -8.88 -7.22
C ALA A 81 5.95 -7.64 -6.66
N PHE A 82 5.22 -6.56 -6.45
CA PHE A 82 5.76 -5.34 -5.83
C PHE A 82 6.26 -5.62 -4.40
N THR A 83 5.45 -6.26 -3.58
CA THR A 83 5.81 -6.61 -2.19
C THR A 83 7.03 -7.53 -2.16
N GLY A 84 7.10 -8.52 -3.05
CA GLY A 84 8.27 -9.37 -3.21
C GLY A 84 9.53 -8.57 -3.55
N GLY A 85 9.42 -7.60 -4.46
CA GLY A 85 10.51 -6.68 -4.81
C GLY A 85 11.00 -5.86 -3.60
N VAL A 86 10.08 -5.34 -2.79
CA VAL A 86 10.43 -4.61 -1.55
C VAL A 86 11.14 -5.52 -0.55
N LEU A 87 10.68 -6.75 -0.36
CA LEU A 87 11.32 -7.72 0.53
C LEU A 87 12.74 -8.06 0.07
N VAL A 88 12.96 -8.22 -1.23
CA VAL A 88 14.31 -8.44 -1.79
C VAL A 88 15.22 -7.23 -1.55
N ALA A 89 14.71 -6.01 -1.69
CA ALA A 89 15.46 -4.80 -1.40
C ALA A 89 15.86 -4.72 0.09
N CYS A 90 14.93 -5.03 0.99
CA CYS A 90 15.20 -5.10 2.43
C CYS A 90 16.23 -6.18 2.79
N ALA A 91 16.13 -7.38 2.20
CA ALA A 91 17.10 -8.44 2.39
C ALA A 91 18.52 -8.01 1.96
N ARG A 92 18.63 -7.30 0.85
CA ARG A 92 19.91 -6.73 0.36
C ARG A 92 20.48 -5.74 1.39
N ALA A 93 19.67 -4.85 1.94
CA ALA A 93 20.10 -3.91 2.97
C ALA A 93 20.59 -4.63 4.23
N VAL A 94 19.88 -5.67 4.68
CA VAL A 94 20.28 -6.51 5.82
C VAL A 94 21.62 -7.19 5.58
N CYS A 95 21.82 -7.75 4.39
CA CYS A 95 23.12 -8.38 4.04
C CYS A 95 24.27 -7.37 4.09
N ARG A 96 24.06 -6.14 3.61
CA ARG A 96 25.06 -5.08 3.67
C ARG A 96 25.37 -4.62 5.09
N ALA A 97 24.33 -4.45 5.91
CA ALA A 97 24.48 -4.13 7.32
C ALA A 97 25.26 -5.22 8.06
N ALA A 98 24.94 -6.49 7.83
CA ALA A 98 25.66 -7.62 8.39
C ALA A 98 27.14 -7.65 7.96
N ALA A 99 27.44 -7.36 6.69
CA ALA A 99 28.79 -7.26 6.19
C ALA A 99 29.62 -6.14 6.83
N ARG A 100 28.95 -5.08 7.33
CA ARG A 100 29.57 -4.01 8.14
C ARG A 100 29.66 -4.32 9.63
N GLY A 101 29.19 -5.50 10.06
CA GLY A 101 29.16 -5.89 11.47
C GLY A 101 28.03 -5.24 12.29
N GLU A 102 27.05 -4.64 11.63
CA GLU A 102 25.91 -4.01 12.28
C GLU A 102 24.93 -5.08 12.78
N VAL A 103 24.51 -4.97 14.03
CA VAL A 103 23.56 -5.89 14.68
C VAL A 103 22.40 -5.13 15.31
N GLY A 104 21.29 -5.83 15.55
CA GLY A 104 20.11 -5.28 16.21
C GLY A 104 18.91 -5.12 15.27
N CYS A 105 17.78 -4.71 15.85
CA CYS A 105 16.56 -4.44 15.10
C CYS A 105 16.67 -3.10 14.37
N ARG A 106 16.22 -3.08 13.12
CA ARG A 106 16.20 -1.90 12.25
C ARG A 106 14.83 -1.73 11.63
N THR A 107 14.42 -0.49 11.45
CA THR A 107 13.26 -0.10 10.67
C THR A 107 13.71 0.44 9.31
N LEU A 108 12.80 0.68 8.39
CA LEU A 108 13.12 1.33 7.10
C LEU A 108 13.70 2.75 7.27
N PHE A 109 13.39 3.42 8.37
CA PHE A 109 13.94 4.75 8.66
C PHE A 109 15.43 4.71 9.07
N ASP A 110 15.91 3.55 9.50
CA ASP A 110 17.30 3.34 9.90
C ASP A 110 18.20 2.88 8.73
N ILE A 111 17.60 2.63 7.56
CA ILE A 111 18.30 2.07 6.40
C ILE A 111 18.61 3.18 5.41
N PRO A 112 19.88 3.40 5.06
CA PRO A 112 20.24 4.30 3.97
C PRO A 112 19.59 3.86 2.66
N PRO A 113 18.93 4.74 1.89
CA PRO A 113 18.29 4.37 0.63
C PRO A 113 19.24 3.64 -0.34
N ALA A 114 20.52 3.98 -0.33
CA ALA A 114 21.55 3.31 -1.14
C ALA A 114 21.66 1.80 -0.84
N ASP A 115 21.42 1.37 0.41
CA ASP A 115 21.51 -0.04 0.77
C ASP A 115 20.35 -0.88 0.17
N LEU A 116 19.25 -0.26 -0.17
CA LEU A 116 18.12 -0.91 -0.84
C LEU A 116 18.37 -1.15 -2.34
N LEU A 117 19.28 -0.40 -2.97
CA LEU A 117 19.52 -0.45 -4.41
C LEU A 117 20.36 -1.65 -4.82
N PRO A 118 20.14 -2.26 -6.01
CA PRO A 118 20.98 -3.34 -6.53
C PRO A 118 22.44 -2.92 -6.67
N ASP A 119 22.68 -1.77 -7.29
CA ASP A 119 23.99 -1.16 -7.50
C ASP A 119 23.96 0.32 -7.10
N PRO A 120 24.40 0.66 -5.87
CA PRO A 120 24.38 2.04 -5.39
C PRO A 120 25.34 2.97 -6.13
N ALA A 121 26.46 2.46 -6.67
CA ALA A 121 27.42 3.28 -7.40
C ALA A 121 26.82 3.72 -8.72
N ARG A 122 26.32 2.78 -9.52
CA ARG A 122 25.63 3.06 -10.78
C ARG A 122 24.40 3.94 -10.59
N ALA A 123 23.65 3.73 -9.49
CA ALA A 123 22.47 4.55 -9.21
C ALA A 123 22.84 6.03 -9.02
N ARG A 124 23.96 6.33 -8.35
CA ARG A 124 24.45 7.72 -8.19
C ARG A 124 24.78 8.37 -9.53
N GLU A 125 25.38 7.61 -10.44
CA GLU A 125 25.75 8.12 -11.78
C GLU A 125 24.52 8.37 -12.66
N THR A 126 23.42 7.67 -12.43
CA THR A 126 22.22 7.73 -13.30
C THR A 126 21.07 8.57 -12.74
N LEU A 127 21.01 8.78 -11.42
CA LEU A 127 19.91 9.47 -10.74
C LEU A 127 20.30 10.87 -10.22
N LEU A 128 21.58 11.18 -10.15
CA LEU A 128 22.12 12.49 -9.73
C LEU A 128 22.89 13.15 -10.88
#